data_cc24b47ab9ca00fe373486a0d98df5c0
#
_entry.id   cc24b47ab9ca00fe373486a0d98df5c0
#
_cell.length_a   1.000
_cell.length_b   1.000
_cell.length_c   1.000
_cell.angle_alpha   90.00
_cell.angle_beta   90.00
_cell.angle_gamma   90.00
#
_symmetry.space_group_name_H-M   'P 1'
#
loop_
_entity.id
_entity.type
_entity.pdbx_description
1 polymer ?
#
loop_
_entity_poly.entity_id
_entity_poly.type
_entity_poly.pdbx_seq_one_letter_code
_entity_poly.pdbx_strand_id
1 'polypeptide(L)'
;WLQKKRNNKKVRMRVPQRGEKKALLELLKKNILLQVQEKQGQIQQKEHALQELARVLSLPEPPQRIEGYDISHLAGQETAGALVVFLQGQACKEEYRHFKIRTAAPGDDYAALAEVLQRRFSREDWPSPSLVLVDGGRGQLSAAQAVLKEAGRGDLPVVALAEKEEQIYLPGEKAPLSLPAVHPALQLLQQ
;
A
#
# COMPACT_ATOMS: atom_id res chain seq x y z
N TRP A 1 26.60 18.76 -11.64
CA TRP A 1 26.04 18.60 -10.28
C TRP A 1 27.12 18.72 -9.20
N LEU A 2 28.26 18.03 -9.31
CA LEU A 2 29.38 18.10 -8.34
C LEU A 2 30.05 19.50 -8.30
N GLN A 3 30.08 20.23 -9.41
CA GLN A 3 30.60 21.60 -9.45
C GLN A 3 29.73 22.62 -8.70
N LYS A 4 28.40 22.48 -8.72
CA LYS A 4 27.48 23.37 -8.00
C LYS A 4 27.60 23.27 -6.47
N LYS A 5 27.97 22.09 -5.94
CA LYS A 5 28.10 21.87 -4.49
C LYS A 5 29.46 22.28 -3.88
N ARG A 6 30.46 22.65 -4.69
CA ARG A 6 31.81 23.00 -4.22
C ARG A 6 32.29 24.40 -4.63
N ASN A 7 31.42 25.39 -4.58
CA ASN A 7 31.82 26.79 -4.83
C ASN A 7 32.82 26.97 -5.99
N ASN A 8 32.52 26.38 -7.14
CA ASN A 8 33.30 26.53 -8.39
C ASN A 8 34.76 26.06 -8.36
N LYS A 9 35.20 25.29 -7.37
CA LYS A 9 36.54 24.69 -7.40
C LYS A 9 36.60 23.52 -8.35
N LYS A 10 37.58 23.48 -9.26
CA LYS A 10 37.83 22.38 -10.19
C LYS A 10 38.04 21.07 -9.42
N VAL A 11 37.11 20.12 -9.59
CA VAL A 11 37.25 18.77 -9.05
C VAL A 11 37.88 17.88 -10.11
N ARG A 12 39.03 17.31 -9.83
CA ARG A 12 39.64 16.28 -10.68
C ARG A 12 39.24 14.90 -10.18
N MET A 13 38.53 14.15 -10.99
CA MET A 13 38.25 12.73 -10.72
C MET A 13 39.38 11.90 -11.31
N ARG A 14 39.94 11.00 -10.51
CA ARG A 14 40.95 10.02 -10.95
C ARG A 14 40.40 8.62 -10.66
N VAL A 15 40.36 7.78 -11.69
CA VAL A 15 40.01 6.38 -11.55
C VAL A 15 41.34 5.60 -11.29
N PRO A 16 41.47 4.89 -10.16
CA PRO A 16 42.70 4.15 -9.87
C PRO A 16 42.83 2.97 -10.85
N GLN A 17 44.06 2.85 -11.42
CA GLN A 17 44.35 1.81 -12.41
C GLN A 17 45.15 0.64 -11.82
N ARG A 18 45.79 0.80 -10.64
CA ARG A 18 46.67 -0.19 -10.03
C ARG A 18 46.59 -0.15 -8.50
N GLY A 19 47.04 -1.24 -7.85
CA GLY A 19 47.20 -1.35 -6.40
C GLY A 19 45.86 -1.47 -5.63
N GLU A 20 45.92 -1.31 -4.32
CA GLU A 20 44.79 -1.50 -3.39
C GLU A 20 43.55 -0.66 -3.74
N LYS A 21 43.75 0.56 -4.23
CA LYS A 21 42.66 1.44 -4.60
C LYS A 21 41.87 0.91 -5.81
N LYS A 22 42.56 0.18 -6.72
CA LYS A 22 41.88 -0.50 -7.85
C LYS A 22 41.10 -1.69 -7.33
N ALA A 23 41.69 -2.50 -6.43
CA ALA A 23 40.97 -3.63 -5.84
C ALA A 23 39.72 -3.20 -5.08
N LEU A 24 39.84 -2.11 -4.29
CA LEU A 24 38.68 -1.51 -3.62
C LEU A 24 37.60 -1.05 -4.60
N LEU A 25 37.99 -0.42 -5.72
CA LEU A 25 37.05 0.00 -6.75
C LEU A 25 36.30 -1.19 -7.37
N GLU A 26 36.99 -2.28 -7.65
CA GLU A 26 36.36 -3.49 -8.19
C GLU A 26 35.40 -4.15 -7.17
N LEU A 27 35.76 -4.15 -5.88
CA LEU A 27 34.89 -4.61 -4.81
C LEU A 27 33.61 -3.75 -4.73
N LEU A 28 33.74 -2.44 -4.78
CA LEU A 28 32.61 -1.51 -4.78
C LEU A 28 31.70 -1.71 -5.99
N LYS A 29 32.27 -1.90 -7.19
CA LYS A 29 31.50 -2.20 -8.40
C LYS A 29 30.68 -3.48 -8.23
N LYS A 30 31.31 -4.54 -7.72
CA LYS A 30 30.63 -5.82 -7.47
C LYS A 30 29.46 -5.64 -6.50
N ASN A 31 29.67 -4.92 -5.39
CA ASN A 31 28.61 -4.65 -4.42
C ASN A 31 27.45 -3.85 -5.01
N ILE A 32 27.76 -2.82 -5.81
CA ILE A 32 26.73 -2.03 -6.51
C ILE A 32 25.92 -2.92 -7.46
N LEU A 33 26.59 -3.77 -8.25
CA LEU A 33 25.91 -4.68 -9.17
C LEU A 33 24.96 -5.63 -8.44
N LEU A 34 25.41 -6.21 -7.31
CA LEU A 34 24.56 -7.05 -6.49
C LEU A 34 23.33 -6.30 -5.95
N GLN A 35 23.53 -5.09 -5.41
CA GLN A 35 22.42 -4.25 -4.92
C GLN A 35 21.43 -3.89 -6.05
N VAL A 36 21.91 -3.60 -7.26
CA VAL A 36 21.06 -3.31 -8.41
C VAL A 36 20.24 -4.55 -8.78
N GLN A 37 20.86 -5.73 -8.82
CA GLN A 37 20.16 -6.99 -9.12
C GLN A 37 19.10 -7.32 -8.08
N GLU A 38 19.41 -7.18 -6.79
CA GLU A 38 18.45 -7.37 -5.70
C GLU A 38 17.26 -6.41 -5.82
N LYS A 39 17.54 -5.14 -6.09
CA LYS A 39 16.49 -4.12 -6.25
C LYS A 39 15.61 -4.38 -7.46
N GLN A 40 16.20 -4.81 -8.58
CA GLN A 40 15.44 -5.21 -9.77
C GLN A 40 14.56 -6.43 -9.48
N GLY A 41 15.08 -7.44 -8.76
CA GLY A 41 14.29 -8.59 -8.34
C GLY A 41 13.09 -8.21 -7.46
N GLN A 42 13.28 -7.31 -6.50
CA GLN A 42 12.19 -6.79 -5.66
C GLN A 42 11.12 -6.04 -6.45
N ILE A 43 11.52 -5.24 -7.45
CA ILE A 43 10.58 -4.54 -8.33
C ILE A 43 9.75 -5.54 -9.12
N GLN A 44 10.38 -6.54 -9.74
CA GLN A 44 9.68 -7.57 -10.51
C GLN A 44 8.71 -8.38 -9.65
N GLN A 45 9.08 -8.72 -8.41
CA GLN A 45 8.19 -9.41 -7.47
C GLN A 45 6.95 -8.57 -7.15
N LYS A 46 7.10 -7.27 -6.92
CA LYS A 46 5.97 -6.37 -6.65
C LYS A 46 5.06 -6.20 -7.86
N GLU A 47 5.64 -6.02 -9.04
CA GLU A 47 4.87 -5.96 -10.28
C GLU A 47 4.08 -7.25 -10.51
N HIS A 48 4.70 -8.40 -10.28
CA HIS A 48 4.02 -9.69 -10.36
C HIS A 48 2.89 -9.80 -9.33
N ALA A 49 3.11 -9.38 -8.08
CA ALA A 49 2.08 -9.41 -7.04
C ALA A 49 0.88 -8.51 -7.40
N LEU A 50 1.11 -7.32 -7.97
CA LEU A 50 0.04 -6.43 -8.44
C LEU A 50 -0.73 -7.01 -9.62
N GLN A 51 -0.05 -7.68 -10.56
CA GLN A 51 -0.67 -8.37 -11.69
C GLN A 51 -1.55 -9.53 -11.21
N GLU A 52 -1.04 -10.35 -10.28
CA GLU A 52 -1.79 -11.44 -9.68
C GLU A 52 -2.99 -10.92 -8.88
N LEU A 53 -2.83 -9.80 -8.17
CA LEU A 53 -3.94 -9.16 -7.47
C LEU A 53 -5.03 -8.69 -8.44
N ALA A 54 -4.65 -8.05 -9.55
CA ALA A 54 -5.60 -7.63 -10.58
C ALA A 54 -6.35 -8.84 -11.17
N ARG A 55 -5.62 -9.93 -11.45
CA ARG A 55 -6.22 -11.15 -11.99
C ARG A 55 -7.24 -11.78 -11.02
N VAL A 56 -6.85 -11.90 -9.75
CA VAL A 56 -7.68 -12.51 -8.69
C VAL A 56 -8.93 -11.69 -8.40
N LEU A 57 -8.81 -10.36 -8.40
CA LEU A 57 -9.91 -9.43 -8.15
C LEU A 57 -10.67 -9.03 -9.43
N SER A 58 -10.32 -9.60 -10.59
CA SER A 58 -10.90 -9.24 -11.90
C SER A 58 -10.87 -7.73 -12.20
N LEU A 59 -9.77 -7.07 -11.77
CA LEU A 59 -9.56 -5.66 -12.07
C LEU A 59 -9.08 -5.48 -13.53
N PRO A 60 -9.47 -4.38 -14.20
CA PRO A 60 -9.03 -4.14 -15.58
C PRO A 60 -7.52 -3.89 -15.71
N GLU A 61 -6.90 -3.35 -14.65
CA GLU A 61 -5.47 -3.04 -14.60
C GLU A 61 -4.90 -3.29 -13.19
N PRO A 62 -3.58 -3.55 -13.06
CA PRO A 62 -2.93 -3.65 -11.76
C PRO A 62 -3.10 -2.35 -10.95
N PRO A 63 -3.56 -2.43 -9.69
CA PRO A 63 -3.84 -1.24 -8.90
C PRO A 63 -2.55 -0.50 -8.54
N GLN A 64 -2.43 0.75 -9.02
CA GLN A 64 -1.25 1.58 -8.78
C GLN A 64 -1.23 2.22 -7.40
N ARG A 65 -2.42 2.51 -6.85
CA ARG A 65 -2.61 3.07 -5.52
C ARG A 65 -3.63 2.23 -4.78
N ILE A 66 -3.20 1.62 -3.69
CA ILE A 66 -4.07 0.85 -2.79
C ILE A 66 -4.17 1.64 -1.48
N GLU A 67 -5.38 1.87 -1.01
CA GLU A 67 -5.62 2.46 0.31
C GLU A 67 -6.23 1.40 1.23
N GLY A 68 -5.52 1.07 2.31
CA GLY A 68 -5.96 0.14 3.35
C GLY A 68 -6.51 0.88 4.57
N TYR A 69 -7.61 0.38 5.13
CA TYR A 69 -8.31 0.97 6.26
C TYR A 69 -8.49 -0.05 7.38
N ASP A 70 -8.08 0.33 8.56
CA ASP A 70 -8.25 -0.44 9.80
C ASP A 70 -8.91 0.43 10.87
N ILE A 71 -9.81 -0.19 11.67
CA ILE A 71 -10.41 0.43 12.85
C ILE A 71 -9.88 -0.27 14.08
N SER A 72 -9.22 0.48 14.93
CA SER A 72 -8.59 -0.02 16.14
C SER A 72 -9.11 0.70 17.39
N HIS A 73 -9.19 -0.04 18.50
CA HIS A 73 -9.58 0.48 19.80
C HIS A 73 -8.33 0.64 20.67
N LEU A 74 -8.01 1.87 21.01
CA LEU A 74 -6.96 2.17 21.96
C LEU A 74 -7.48 1.91 23.40
N ALA A 75 -6.63 1.33 24.23
CA ALA A 75 -6.98 1.00 25.62
C ALA A 75 -7.54 2.24 26.35
N GLY A 76 -8.85 2.25 26.62
CA GLY A 76 -9.48 3.27 27.44
C GLY A 76 -10.61 4.08 26.81
N GLN A 77 -11.17 3.74 25.66
CA GLN A 77 -12.39 4.30 25.02
C GLN A 77 -12.21 5.10 23.72
N GLU A 78 -11.02 5.34 23.23
CA GLU A 78 -10.86 6.06 21.96
C GLU A 78 -10.77 5.07 20.78
N THR A 79 -11.72 5.16 19.87
CA THR A 79 -11.67 4.46 18.59
C THR A 79 -10.91 5.32 17.59
N ALA A 80 -9.98 4.73 16.87
CA ALA A 80 -9.19 5.38 15.83
C ALA A 80 -9.25 4.58 14.53
N GLY A 81 -9.30 5.30 13.42
CA GLY A 81 -9.11 4.70 12.10
C GLY A 81 -7.72 4.99 11.58
N ALA A 82 -7.12 4.00 10.94
CA ALA A 82 -5.86 4.13 10.22
C ALA A 82 -6.09 4.05 8.72
N LEU A 83 -5.37 4.88 7.97
CA LEU A 83 -5.23 4.78 6.52
C LEU A 83 -3.77 4.49 6.21
N VAL A 84 -3.53 3.38 5.54
CA VAL A 84 -2.25 3.03 4.95
C VAL A 84 -2.32 3.17 3.43
N VAL A 85 -1.22 3.55 2.82
CA VAL A 85 -1.16 3.79 1.37
C VAL A 85 -0.01 3.01 0.78
N PHE A 86 -0.32 2.27 -0.28
CA PHE A 86 0.67 1.59 -1.11
C PHE A 86 0.66 2.19 -2.50
N LEU A 87 1.83 2.55 -2.99
CA LEU A 87 2.05 3.00 -4.36
C LEU A 87 2.92 1.98 -5.09
N GLN A 88 2.39 1.43 -6.19
CA GLN A 88 3.09 0.40 -6.97
C GLN A 88 3.60 -0.77 -6.11
N GLY A 89 2.76 -1.23 -5.17
CA GLY A 89 3.09 -2.32 -4.25
C GLY A 89 4.14 -1.97 -3.19
N GLN A 90 4.40 -0.69 -2.94
CA GLN A 90 5.31 -0.21 -1.90
C GLN A 90 4.57 0.69 -0.91
N ALA A 91 4.82 0.46 0.38
CA ALA A 91 4.28 1.30 1.43
C ALA A 91 4.78 2.76 1.29
N CYS A 92 3.85 3.70 1.21
CA CYS A 92 4.10 5.15 1.16
C CYS A 92 3.75 5.77 2.51
N LYS A 93 4.66 5.66 3.47
CA LYS A 93 4.41 6.05 4.87
C LYS A 93 4.12 7.55 5.04
N GLU A 94 4.58 8.37 4.12
CA GLU A 94 4.34 9.82 4.08
C GLU A 94 2.85 10.15 3.87
N GLU A 95 2.12 9.21 3.25
CA GLU A 95 0.70 9.34 2.99
C GLU A 95 -0.20 8.61 4.00
N TYR A 96 0.36 7.99 5.04
CA TYR A 96 -0.42 7.37 6.12
C TYR A 96 -1.15 8.44 6.92
N ARG A 97 -2.38 8.14 7.33
CA ARG A 97 -3.18 9.04 8.15
C ARG A 97 -3.85 8.30 9.30
N HIS A 98 -4.04 9.02 10.39
CA HIS A 98 -4.85 8.58 11.52
C HIS A 98 -6.08 9.46 11.64
N PHE A 99 -7.21 8.81 11.87
CA PHE A 99 -8.50 9.48 12.03
C PHE A 99 -9.00 9.22 13.45
N LYS A 100 -9.10 10.27 14.25
CA LYS A 100 -9.86 10.19 15.49
C LYS A 100 -11.34 10.09 15.14
N ILE A 101 -12.02 9.05 15.61
CA ILE A 101 -13.46 8.86 15.41
C ILE A 101 -14.21 9.88 16.28
N ARG A 102 -15.26 10.48 15.75
CA ARG A 102 -15.98 11.57 16.39
C ARG A 102 -17.46 11.29 16.58
N THR A 103 -18.08 10.56 15.66
CA THR A 103 -19.54 10.39 15.59
C THR A 103 -19.98 8.96 15.83
N ALA A 104 -19.16 7.97 15.48
CA ALA A 104 -19.49 6.59 15.72
C ALA A 104 -19.52 6.25 17.21
N ALA A 105 -20.49 5.47 17.64
CA ALA A 105 -20.58 4.97 19.00
C ALA A 105 -19.41 4.03 19.31
N PRO A 106 -18.96 3.98 20.59
CA PRO A 106 -17.93 3.02 20.99
C PRO A 106 -18.34 1.58 20.66
N GLY A 107 -17.44 0.85 19.94
CA GLY A 107 -17.69 -0.53 19.54
C GLY A 107 -18.46 -0.69 18.24
N ASP A 108 -18.87 0.40 17.58
CA ASP A 108 -19.49 0.34 16.25
C ASP A 108 -18.43 0.56 15.16
N ASP A 109 -17.73 -0.52 14.82
CA ASP A 109 -16.65 -0.51 13.81
C ASP A 109 -17.17 -0.17 12.41
N TYR A 110 -18.41 -0.52 12.10
CA TYR A 110 -19.00 -0.20 10.81
C TYR A 110 -19.24 1.31 10.65
N ALA A 111 -19.82 1.93 11.68
CA ALA A 111 -20.01 3.39 11.69
C ALA A 111 -18.66 4.13 11.74
N ALA A 112 -17.68 3.61 12.48
CA ALA A 112 -16.33 4.19 12.54
C ALA A 112 -15.64 4.12 11.17
N LEU A 113 -15.70 2.98 10.48
CA LEU A 113 -15.16 2.83 9.12
C LEU A 113 -15.88 3.76 8.14
N ALA A 114 -17.21 3.86 8.24
CA ALA A 114 -17.98 4.76 7.40
C ALA A 114 -17.56 6.22 7.61
N GLU A 115 -17.37 6.68 8.86
CA GLU A 115 -16.89 8.02 9.17
C GLU A 115 -15.52 8.30 8.54
N VAL A 116 -14.58 7.33 8.64
CA VAL A 116 -13.23 7.48 8.07
C VAL A 116 -13.30 7.63 6.55
N LEU A 117 -14.05 6.74 5.89
CA LEU A 117 -14.21 6.76 4.43
C LEU A 117 -14.91 8.04 3.95
N GLN A 118 -15.98 8.49 4.61
CA GLN A 118 -16.66 9.75 4.28
C GLN A 118 -15.69 10.93 4.36
N ARG A 119 -14.90 11.02 5.44
CA ARG A 119 -13.91 12.08 5.62
C ARG A 119 -12.78 11.98 4.59
N ARG A 120 -12.40 10.78 4.19
CA ARG A 120 -11.38 10.57 3.15
C ARG A 120 -11.90 11.02 1.78
N PHE A 121 -13.08 10.57 1.38
CA PHE A 121 -13.62 10.82 0.06
C PHE A 121 -14.27 12.20 -0.11
N SER A 122 -14.44 12.95 0.97
CA SER A 122 -14.74 14.39 0.91
C SER A 122 -13.51 15.26 0.58
N ARG A 123 -12.30 14.68 0.55
CA ARG A 123 -11.06 15.38 0.21
C ARG A 123 -10.75 15.21 -1.27
N GLU A 124 -11.17 16.17 -2.07
CA GLU A 124 -10.92 16.18 -3.53
C GLU A 124 -9.44 16.41 -3.88
N ASP A 125 -8.69 17.04 -2.96
CA ASP A 125 -7.27 17.31 -3.09
C ASP A 125 -6.36 16.06 -2.95
N TRP A 126 -6.91 14.94 -2.49
CA TRP A 126 -6.15 13.68 -2.35
C TRP A 126 -6.30 12.81 -3.60
N PRO A 127 -5.18 12.19 -4.07
CA PRO A 127 -5.24 11.28 -5.21
C PRO A 127 -6.23 10.14 -4.99
N SER A 128 -7.05 9.81 -6.00
CA SER A 128 -8.00 8.71 -5.90
C SER A 128 -7.27 7.37 -5.89
N PRO A 129 -7.63 6.43 -5.01
CA PRO A 129 -7.08 5.08 -5.09
C PRO A 129 -7.65 4.31 -6.29
N SER A 130 -6.92 3.28 -6.72
CA SER A 130 -7.39 2.29 -7.69
C SER A 130 -7.96 1.03 -7.03
N LEU A 131 -7.73 0.88 -5.71
CA LEU A 131 -8.31 -0.19 -4.89
C LEU A 131 -8.43 0.29 -3.45
N VAL A 132 -9.57 0.03 -2.83
CA VAL A 132 -9.79 0.19 -1.39
C VAL A 132 -9.76 -1.19 -0.73
N LEU A 133 -8.96 -1.32 0.33
CA LEU A 133 -8.89 -2.50 1.18
C LEU A 133 -9.42 -2.12 2.55
N VAL A 134 -10.31 -2.90 3.11
CA VAL A 134 -10.75 -2.74 4.51
C VAL A 134 -10.38 -3.98 5.31
N ASP A 135 -9.87 -3.78 6.51
CA ASP A 135 -9.68 -4.91 7.45
C ASP A 135 -11.03 -5.35 7.97
N GLY A 136 -11.28 -6.66 7.88
CA GLY A 136 -12.49 -7.30 8.37
C GLY A 136 -13.21 -8.14 7.34
N GLY A 137 -14.50 -8.39 7.58
CA GLY A 137 -15.30 -9.29 6.78
C GLY A 137 -16.37 -8.59 5.94
N ARG A 138 -17.40 -9.35 5.65
CA ARG A 138 -18.53 -8.91 4.79
C ARG A 138 -19.23 -7.64 5.30
N GLY A 139 -19.31 -7.45 6.63
CA GLY A 139 -19.97 -6.28 7.20
C GLY A 139 -19.21 -5.00 6.89
N GLN A 140 -17.87 -5.00 7.08
CA GLN A 140 -17.00 -3.87 6.75
C GLN A 140 -17.02 -3.59 5.25
N LEU A 141 -17.01 -4.64 4.41
CA LEU A 141 -17.14 -4.49 2.96
C LEU A 141 -18.45 -3.78 2.59
N SER A 142 -19.57 -4.21 3.17
CA SER A 142 -20.88 -3.61 2.88
C SER A 142 -20.97 -2.15 3.33
N ALA A 143 -20.42 -1.82 4.50
CA ALA A 143 -20.33 -0.45 5.00
C ALA A 143 -19.47 0.43 4.08
N ALA A 144 -18.32 -0.07 3.65
CA ALA A 144 -17.45 0.65 2.71
C ALA A 144 -18.13 0.90 1.36
N GLN A 145 -18.80 -0.12 0.79
CA GLN A 145 -19.54 0.03 -0.47
C GLN A 145 -20.65 1.10 -0.39
N ALA A 146 -21.39 1.13 0.72
CA ALA A 146 -22.45 2.13 0.92
C ALA A 146 -21.86 3.55 0.89
N VAL A 147 -20.80 3.79 1.62
CA VAL A 147 -20.13 5.11 1.67
C VAL A 147 -19.54 5.50 0.30
N LEU A 148 -18.87 4.58 -0.38
CA LEU A 148 -18.32 4.85 -1.71
C LEU A 148 -19.42 5.21 -2.72
N LYS A 149 -20.55 4.53 -2.66
CA LYS A 149 -21.71 4.83 -3.50
C LYS A 149 -22.29 6.22 -3.20
N GLU A 150 -22.45 6.57 -1.93
CA GLU A 150 -22.93 7.90 -1.49
C GLU A 150 -21.96 9.01 -1.90
N ALA A 151 -20.67 8.75 -1.89
CA ALA A 151 -19.62 9.67 -2.32
C ALA A 151 -19.49 9.79 -3.86
N GLY A 152 -20.37 9.12 -4.65
CA GLY A 152 -20.27 9.11 -6.11
C GLY A 152 -19.09 8.31 -6.65
N ARG A 153 -18.54 7.39 -5.86
CA ARG A 153 -17.38 6.53 -6.16
C ARG A 153 -17.77 5.04 -6.19
N GLY A 154 -18.99 4.72 -6.58
CA GLY A 154 -19.50 3.36 -6.59
C GLY A 154 -18.83 2.40 -7.58
N ASP A 155 -18.07 2.94 -8.52
CA ASP A 155 -17.22 2.23 -9.48
C ASP A 155 -15.83 1.88 -8.94
N LEU A 156 -15.44 2.46 -7.79
CA LEU A 156 -14.14 2.21 -7.19
C LEU A 156 -14.09 0.79 -6.60
N PRO A 157 -13.13 -0.05 -7.03
CA PRO A 157 -12.96 -1.38 -6.47
C PRO A 157 -12.71 -1.33 -4.96
N VAL A 158 -13.46 -2.15 -4.22
CA VAL A 158 -13.30 -2.31 -2.77
C VAL A 158 -13.37 -3.78 -2.40
N VAL A 159 -12.47 -4.20 -1.52
CA VAL A 159 -12.43 -5.57 -0.97
C VAL A 159 -12.22 -5.52 0.53
N ALA A 160 -12.64 -6.58 1.23
CA ALA A 160 -12.31 -6.74 2.64
C ALA A 160 -11.41 -7.97 2.83
N LEU A 161 -10.45 -7.86 3.76
CA LEU A 161 -9.55 -8.94 4.14
C LEU A 161 -9.80 -9.28 5.62
N ALA A 162 -10.30 -10.48 5.89
CA ALA A 162 -10.31 -11.05 7.23
C ALA A 162 -8.98 -11.77 7.44
N GLU A 163 -8.01 -11.08 8.05
CA GLU A 163 -6.63 -11.57 8.17
C GLU A 163 -6.52 -12.93 8.87
N LYS A 164 -7.28 -13.14 9.96
CA LYS A 164 -7.22 -14.38 10.73
C LYS A 164 -7.62 -15.61 9.94
N GLU A 165 -8.58 -15.46 9.05
CA GLU A 165 -9.12 -16.52 8.20
C GLU A 165 -8.45 -16.54 6.81
N GLU A 166 -7.59 -15.57 6.49
CA GLU A 166 -6.97 -15.36 5.17
C GLU A 166 -8.01 -15.32 4.05
N GLN A 167 -9.17 -14.71 4.33
CA GLN A 167 -10.32 -14.67 3.44
C GLN A 167 -10.51 -13.28 2.87
N ILE A 168 -10.65 -13.21 1.53
CA ILE A 168 -10.93 -11.98 0.80
C ILE A 168 -12.41 -11.95 0.43
N TYR A 169 -13.13 -10.93 0.90
CA TYR A 169 -14.53 -10.72 0.56
C TYR A 169 -14.63 -9.74 -0.61
N LEU A 170 -15.39 -10.15 -1.64
CA LEU A 170 -15.60 -9.40 -2.86
C LEU A 170 -17.04 -8.92 -2.94
N PRO A 171 -17.31 -7.74 -3.56
CA PRO A 171 -18.64 -7.26 -3.83
C PRO A 171 -19.47 -8.25 -4.65
N GLY A 172 -20.70 -8.52 -4.20
CA GLY A 172 -21.62 -9.40 -4.91
C GLY A 172 -21.37 -10.89 -4.76
N GLU A 173 -20.21 -11.31 -4.25
CA GLU A 173 -19.89 -12.72 -4.06
C GLU A 173 -20.46 -13.27 -2.75
N LYS A 174 -21.07 -14.48 -2.81
CA LYS A 174 -21.65 -15.13 -1.63
C LYS A 174 -20.60 -15.79 -0.73
N ALA A 175 -19.52 -16.30 -1.30
CA ALA A 175 -18.43 -16.94 -0.58
C ALA A 175 -17.17 -16.06 -0.61
N PRO A 176 -16.36 -16.06 0.45
CA PRO A 176 -15.07 -15.42 0.39
C PRO A 176 -14.12 -16.18 -0.54
N LEU A 177 -13.19 -15.45 -1.13
CA LEU A 177 -12.09 -16.02 -1.88
C LEU A 177 -10.96 -16.39 -0.89
N SER A 178 -10.50 -17.64 -0.94
CA SER A 178 -9.34 -18.10 -0.20
C SER A 178 -8.18 -18.33 -1.16
N LEU A 179 -7.02 -17.78 -0.83
CA LEU A 179 -5.79 -17.96 -1.58
C LEU A 179 -4.77 -18.71 -0.72
N PRO A 180 -3.87 -19.48 -1.32
CA PRO A 180 -2.76 -20.05 -0.56
C PRO A 180 -1.93 -18.97 0.13
N ALA A 181 -1.45 -19.21 1.35
CA ALA A 181 -0.67 -18.23 2.14
C ALA A 181 0.58 -17.69 1.40
N VAL A 182 1.13 -18.48 0.47
CA VAL A 182 2.27 -18.07 -0.37
C VAL A 182 1.86 -17.30 -1.62
N HIS A 183 0.55 -17.08 -1.85
CA HIS A 183 0.08 -16.41 -3.06
C HIS A 183 0.50 -14.93 -3.06
N PRO A 184 1.14 -14.42 -4.14
CA PRO A 184 1.69 -13.06 -4.17
C PRO A 184 0.66 -11.97 -3.90
N ALA A 185 -0.57 -12.15 -4.39
CA ALA A 185 -1.66 -11.19 -4.15
C ALA A 185 -2.06 -11.14 -2.67
N LEU A 186 -2.16 -12.29 -1.99
CA LEU A 186 -2.49 -12.33 -0.56
C LEU A 186 -1.38 -11.69 0.27
N GLN A 187 -0.13 -12.05 0.00
CA GLN A 187 1.03 -11.45 0.68
C GLN A 187 1.11 -9.93 0.51
N LEU A 188 0.68 -9.42 -0.65
CA LEU A 188 0.63 -7.97 -0.87
C LEU A 188 -0.46 -7.30 -0.02
N LEU A 189 -1.63 -7.92 0.13
CA LEU A 189 -2.74 -7.39 0.94
C LEU A 189 -2.48 -7.46 2.45
N GLN A 190 -1.60 -8.36 2.90
CA GLN A 190 -1.23 -8.57 4.32
C GLN A 190 -0.04 -7.70 4.79
N GLN A 191 0.55 -6.87 3.95
CA GLN A 191 1.67 -5.97 4.29
C GLN A 191 1.20 -4.74 5.08
#